data_77a1658bd31ee1354d2f487f297c9e11
#
_entry.id   77a1658bd31ee1354d2f487f297c9e11
#
_cell.length_a   1.000
_cell.length_b   1.000
_cell.length_c   1.000
_cell.angle_alpha   90.00
_cell.angle_beta   90.00
_cell.angle_gamma   90.00
#
_symmetry.space_group_name_H-M   'P 1'
#
loop_
_entity.id
_entity.type
_entity.pdbx_description
1 polymer ?
#
loop_
_entity_poly.entity_id
_entity_poly.type
_entity_poly.pdbx_seq_one_letter_code
_entity_poly.pdbx_strand_id
1 'polypeptide(L)'
;METSTETLEEVGSAELIRPFQFTFPQADLDDLYRRILATRWPEKETVNDQTQGVPLATMKALAHYWATEYDWRKVEAKLNALPQFMTEIDGLDIHFIHVRSKHANALPLIVTHGWPGSIIEQLKIIAPLTDPTAFGGKAEDAFDVVIPSIPGYGFSGKPSTSGWGPSRIAYAWVTLMKRLGYEKFLAQGGDWGGLITDVMAVQSPDNLLGMATNFPCTVPIEINNAAFAGAPAPDGLSAEEKQAYDQLVFSYKHVAYALIMGSRPQTLLATADSPVGLATMFLDHDQPSLALISRSFAGKSEGLTRDDVLDNITLCWLTNTAVSGYRIYWENKHAFLAPLGVKVPVVVSAFPDELYQAPQSWAEKAYPNMIYYKKHNKGGHFAAWEQPELLVNDIREGFRSLC
;
A
#
# COMPACT_ATOMS: atom_id res chain seq x y z
N MET A 1 -9.79 53.64 4.06
CA MET A 1 -8.59 52.85 3.73
C MET A 1 -8.37 51.88 4.86
N GLU A 2 -9.13 50.84 4.85
CA GLU A 2 -9.00 49.69 5.75
C GLU A 2 -9.48 48.47 4.93
N THR A 3 -8.58 47.83 4.28
CA THR A 3 -8.78 46.49 3.67
C THR A 3 -7.43 46.01 3.17
N SER A 4 -6.81 45.10 3.88
CA SER A 4 -5.85 44.14 3.27
C SER A 4 -4.95 43.42 4.28
N THR A 5 -5.44 43.10 5.47
CA THR A 5 -4.64 42.31 6.43
C THR A 5 -5.26 40.96 6.78
N GLU A 6 -6.53 40.71 6.45
CA GLU A 6 -7.21 39.44 6.82
C GLU A 6 -6.95 38.26 5.87
N THR A 7 -6.54 38.50 4.62
CA THR A 7 -6.37 37.45 3.63
C THR A 7 -5.02 36.72 3.66
N LEU A 8 -4.01 37.25 4.35
CA LEU A 8 -2.67 36.63 4.41
C LEU A 8 -2.46 35.71 5.62
N GLU A 9 -3.27 35.80 6.66
CA GLU A 9 -3.18 34.92 7.82
C GLU A 9 -3.93 33.59 7.64
N GLU A 10 -5.02 33.56 6.87
CA GLU A 10 -5.77 32.32 6.60
C GLU A 10 -5.04 31.37 5.63
N VAL A 11 -4.33 31.87 4.65
CA VAL A 11 -3.52 31.04 3.71
C VAL A 11 -2.32 30.40 4.43
N GLY A 12 -1.78 31.01 5.46
CA GLY A 12 -0.66 30.48 6.25
C GLY A 12 -1.03 29.34 7.21
N SER A 13 -2.30 29.20 7.61
CA SER A 13 -2.70 28.17 8.58
C SER A 13 -2.97 26.79 7.96
N ALA A 14 -3.44 26.73 6.72
CA ALA A 14 -3.75 25.49 6.00
C ALA A 14 -2.49 24.70 5.61
N GLU A 15 -1.37 25.40 5.36
CA GLU A 15 -0.08 24.79 4.98
C GLU A 15 0.75 24.29 6.16
N LEU A 16 0.34 24.56 7.40
CA LEU A 16 1.07 24.17 8.59
C LEU A 16 1.06 22.63 8.78
N ILE A 17 2.22 22.11 9.13
CA ILE A 17 2.37 20.74 9.59
C ILE A 17 2.01 20.68 11.07
N ARG A 18 0.94 19.98 11.40
CA ARG A 18 0.40 19.86 12.78
C ARG A 18 0.70 18.48 13.34
N PRO A 19 1.18 18.33 14.58
CA PRO A 19 1.27 17.04 15.25
C PRO A 19 -0.10 16.36 15.26
N PHE A 20 -0.10 15.03 15.08
CA PHE A 20 -1.31 14.23 15.07
C PHE A 20 -1.20 13.09 16.09
N GLN A 21 -2.22 12.92 16.87
CA GLN A 21 -2.46 11.78 17.76
C GLN A 21 -3.95 11.45 17.75
N PHE A 22 -4.30 10.23 18.05
CA PHE A 22 -5.69 9.79 18.03
C PHE A 22 -5.99 8.82 19.17
N THR A 23 -7.24 8.77 19.55
CA THR A 23 -7.80 7.75 20.44
C THR A 23 -9.24 7.53 20.03
N PHE A 24 -9.60 6.28 19.72
CA PHE A 24 -10.99 5.96 19.44
C PHE A 24 -11.77 5.76 20.74
N PRO A 25 -12.99 6.31 20.85
CA PRO A 25 -13.86 6.07 21.99
C PRO A 25 -14.11 4.58 22.23
N GLN A 26 -14.23 4.17 23.48
CA GLN A 26 -14.54 2.76 23.79
C GLN A 26 -15.87 2.31 23.15
N ALA A 27 -16.83 3.22 23.03
CA ALA A 27 -18.11 2.93 22.37
C ALA A 27 -17.95 2.46 20.90
N ASP A 28 -16.94 2.97 20.16
CA ASP A 28 -16.69 2.55 18.78
C ASP A 28 -16.16 1.11 18.73
N LEU A 29 -15.32 0.73 19.70
CA LEU A 29 -14.82 -0.64 19.84
C LEU A 29 -15.95 -1.59 20.28
N ASP A 30 -16.79 -1.16 21.21
CA ASP A 30 -17.93 -1.94 21.67
C ASP A 30 -18.93 -2.17 20.52
N ASP A 31 -19.18 -1.17 19.67
CA ASP A 31 -20.00 -1.32 18.47
C ASP A 31 -19.38 -2.28 17.46
N LEU A 32 -18.05 -2.19 17.24
CA LEU A 32 -17.31 -3.14 16.39
C LEU A 32 -17.51 -4.58 16.89
N TYR A 33 -17.27 -4.86 18.17
CA TYR A 33 -17.41 -6.20 18.74
C TYR A 33 -18.86 -6.69 18.67
N ARG A 34 -19.82 -5.83 18.97
CA ARG A 34 -21.25 -6.14 18.84
C ARG A 34 -21.62 -6.55 17.41
N ARG A 35 -21.12 -5.84 16.40
CA ARG A 35 -21.39 -6.15 14.98
C ARG A 35 -20.73 -7.45 14.54
N ILE A 36 -19.50 -7.73 14.97
CA ILE A 36 -18.84 -9.01 14.70
C ILE A 36 -19.66 -10.17 15.26
N LEU A 37 -20.10 -10.07 16.52
CA LEU A 37 -20.88 -11.10 17.19
C LEU A 37 -22.30 -11.28 16.59
N ALA A 38 -22.86 -10.23 15.99
CA ALA A 38 -24.16 -10.27 15.33
C ALA A 38 -24.10 -10.72 13.86
N THR A 39 -22.94 -11.17 13.37
CA THR A 39 -22.76 -11.59 11.98
C THR A 39 -23.72 -12.73 11.62
N ARG A 40 -24.48 -12.55 10.54
CA ARG A 40 -25.28 -13.61 9.94
C ARG A 40 -24.40 -14.40 8.97
N TRP A 41 -24.08 -15.63 9.36
CA TRP A 41 -23.21 -16.48 8.55
C TRP A 41 -23.98 -17.13 7.40
N PRO A 42 -23.39 -17.14 6.17
CA PRO A 42 -23.93 -17.91 5.06
C PRO A 42 -23.65 -19.41 5.24
N GLU A 43 -24.10 -20.18 4.29
CA GLU A 43 -23.72 -21.56 4.10
C GLU A 43 -22.23 -21.68 3.80
N LYS A 44 -21.65 -22.86 4.06
CA LYS A 44 -20.27 -23.17 3.69
C LYS A 44 -20.12 -23.21 2.17
N GLU A 45 -18.94 -22.83 1.68
CA GLU A 45 -18.52 -23.05 0.30
C GLU A 45 -18.72 -24.51 -0.14
N THR A 46 -19.04 -24.74 -1.43
CA THR A 46 -19.34 -26.07 -1.97
C THR A 46 -18.10 -26.79 -2.53
N VAL A 47 -16.94 -26.16 -2.43
CA VAL A 47 -15.62 -26.68 -2.84
C VAL A 47 -14.74 -26.94 -1.62
N ASN A 48 -13.65 -27.69 -1.78
CA ASN A 48 -12.72 -27.99 -0.70
C ASN A 48 -11.42 -27.15 -0.79
N ASP A 49 -11.42 -26.10 -1.58
CA ASP A 49 -10.31 -25.20 -1.82
C ASP A 49 -10.77 -23.72 -1.72
N GLN A 50 -9.97 -22.78 -2.23
CA GLN A 50 -10.26 -21.35 -2.18
C GLN A 50 -10.83 -20.81 -3.50
N THR A 51 -11.27 -21.65 -4.44
CA THR A 51 -11.77 -21.22 -5.75
C THR A 51 -13.10 -20.47 -5.70
N GLN A 52 -13.85 -20.55 -4.59
CA GLN A 52 -15.04 -19.74 -4.31
C GLN A 52 -14.76 -18.53 -3.41
N GLY A 53 -13.49 -18.16 -3.21
CA GLY A 53 -13.08 -17.03 -2.36
C GLY A 53 -12.72 -17.48 -0.94
N VAL A 54 -12.93 -16.60 0.03
CA VAL A 54 -12.48 -16.79 1.41
C VAL A 54 -13.28 -17.91 2.11
N PRO A 55 -12.64 -18.98 2.62
CA PRO A 55 -13.33 -20.06 3.29
C PRO A 55 -14.08 -19.59 4.54
N LEU A 56 -15.32 -20.07 4.73
CA LEU A 56 -16.13 -19.73 5.88
C LEU A 56 -15.44 -20.07 7.21
N ALA A 57 -14.66 -21.16 7.24
CA ALA A 57 -13.91 -21.55 8.44
C ALA A 57 -12.85 -20.50 8.82
N THR A 58 -12.14 -19.94 7.84
CA THR A 58 -11.17 -18.84 8.06
C THR A 58 -11.88 -17.60 8.61
N MET A 59 -13.00 -17.20 8.00
CA MET A 59 -13.75 -16.03 8.46
C MET A 59 -14.32 -16.19 9.87
N LYS A 60 -14.80 -17.38 10.24
CA LYS A 60 -15.25 -17.67 11.60
C LYS A 60 -14.11 -17.62 12.62
N ALA A 61 -12.95 -18.17 12.27
CA ALA A 61 -11.75 -18.10 13.13
C ALA A 61 -11.26 -16.65 13.32
N LEU A 62 -11.21 -15.86 12.23
CA LEU A 62 -10.90 -14.45 12.28
C LEU A 62 -11.88 -13.66 13.15
N ALA A 63 -13.17 -13.79 12.91
CA ALA A 63 -14.20 -13.07 13.64
C ALA A 63 -14.20 -13.43 15.14
N HIS A 64 -13.98 -14.70 15.48
CA HIS A 64 -13.87 -15.13 16.87
C HIS A 64 -12.67 -14.47 17.55
N TYR A 65 -11.48 -14.59 16.94
CA TYR A 65 -10.26 -13.97 17.47
C TYR A 65 -10.41 -12.44 17.60
N TRP A 66 -10.96 -11.79 16.59
CA TRP A 66 -11.18 -10.33 16.58
C TRP A 66 -12.09 -9.87 17.73
N ALA A 67 -13.16 -10.62 18.01
CA ALA A 67 -14.11 -10.26 19.07
C ALA A 67 -13.65 -10.61 20.49
N THR A 68 -12.71 -11.56 20.68
CA THR A 68 -12.44 -12.14 22.00
C THR A 68 -10.99 -12.02 22.48
N GLU A 69 -10.01 -11.91 21.60
CA GLU A 69 -8.60 -11.95 21.95
C GLU A 69 -7.82 -10.73 21.43
N TYR A 70 -8.25 -10.14 20.30
CA TYR A 70 -7.60 -9.00 19.68
C TYR A 70 -7.79 -7.72 20.50
N ASP A 71 -6.72 -6.93 20.62
CA ASP A 71 -6.70 -5.70 21.41
C ASP A 71 -6.21 -4.50 20.58
N TRP A 72 -7.14 -3.71 20.07
CA TRP A 72 -6.86 -2.47 19.32
C TRP A 72 -6.01 -1.47 20.11
N ARG A 73 -6.11 -1.42 21.44
CA ARG A 73 -5.37 -0.45 22.27
C ARG A 73 -3.86 -0.60 22.14
N LYS A 74 -3.38 -1.82 21.85
CA LYS A 74 -1.95 -2.07 21.56
C LYS A 74 -1.50 -1.37 20.28
N VAL A 75 -2.32 -1.39 19.24
CA VAL A 75 -2.05 -0.73 17.95
C VAL A 75 -2.10 0.78 18.10
N GLU A 76 -3.13 1.27 18.79
CA GLU A 76 -3.30 2.69 19.10
C GLU A 76 -2.06 3.23 19.84
N ALA A 77 -1.59 2.52 20.86
CA ALA A 77 -0.38 2.88 21.59
C ALA A 77 0.87 2.83 20.69
N LYS A 78 1.02 1.80 19.85
CA LYS A 78 2.14 1.64 18.92
C LYS A 78 2.17 2.77 17.88
N LEU A 79 1.04 3.12 17.28
CA LEU A 79 0.95 4.21 16.32
C LEU A 79 1.21 5.57 16.99
N ASN A 80 0.61 5.85 18.16
CA ASN A 80 0.80 7.10 18.89
C ASN A 80 2.24 7.28 19.44
N ALA A 81 3.03 6.22 19.52
CA ALA A 81 4.45 6.30 19.84
C ALA A 81 5.31 6.78 18.65
N LEU A 82 4.79 6.77 17.43
CA LEU A 82 5.47 7.29 16.25
C LEU A 82 5.18 8.78 16.07
N PRO A 83 6.13 9.57 15.55
CA PRO A 83 5.87 10.95 15.14
C PRO A 83 4.88 10.98 13.97
N GLN A 84 3.68 11.44 14.21
CA GLN A 84 2.61 11.56 13.23
C GLN A 84 2.18 13.00 13.06
N PHE A 85 1.77 13.34 11.86
CA PHE A 85 1.44 14.72 11.51
C PHE A 85 0.26 14.77 10.53
N MET A 86 -0.32 15.97 10.43
CA MET A 86 -1.37 16.31 9.48
C MET A 86 -1.01 17.62 8.78
N THR A 87 -1.25 17.69 7.47
CA THR A 87 -1.16 18.96 6.71
C THR A 87 -2.24 18.96 5.64
N GLU A 88 -2.75 20.13 5.28
CA GLU A 88 -3.74 20.24 4.22
C GLU A 88 -3.03 20.41 2.86
N ILE A 89 -3.40 19.61 1.86
CA ILE A 89 -2.94 19.74 0.47
C ILE A 89 -4.17 19.71 -0.43
N ASP A 90 -4.32 20.71 -1.27
CA ASP A 90 -5.46 20.86 -2.19
C ASP A 90 -6.85 20.76 -1.50
N GLY A 91 -6.99 21.32 -0.30
CA GLY A 91 -8.23 21.29 0.47
C GLY A 91 -8.54 19.94 1.13
N LEU A 92 -7.55 19.05 1.23
CA LEU A 92 -7.70 17.76 1.88
C LEU A 92 -6.62 17.56 2.94
N ASP A 93 -7.04 17.18 4.15
CA ASP A 93 -6.11 16.80 5.22
C ASP A 93 -5.36 15.53 4.83
N ILE A 94 -4.04 15.60 4.83
CA ILE A 94 -3.12 14.49 4.57
C ILE A 94 -2.42 14.12 5.87
N HIS A 95 -2.69 12.92 6.34
CA HIS A 95 -2.00 12.31 7.47
C HIS A 95 -0.71 11.64 6.99
N PHE A 96 0.34 11.72 7.80
CA PHE A 96 1.59 11.00 7.55
C PHE A 96 2.39 10.73 8.83
N ILE A 97 3.15 9.63 8.80
CA ILE A 97 4.21 9.32 9.76
C ILE A 97 5.51 9.91 9.21
N HIS A 98 6.31 10.58 10.04
CA HIS A 98 7.61 11.08 9.64
C HIS A 98 8.65 10.77 10.72
N VAL A 99 9.49 9.77 10.47
CA VAL A 99 10.56 9.35 11.38
C VAL A 99 11.90 9.75 10.78
N ARG A 100 12.59 10.67 11.45
CA ARG A 100 13.95 11.05 11.08
C ARG A 100 14.96 10.05 11.63
N SER A 101 15.97 9.77 10.83
CA SER A 101 17.13 9.00 11.27
C SER A 101 17.95 9.78 12.29
N LYS A 102 18.58 9.06 13.20
CA LYS A 102 19.64 9.62 14.08
C LYS A 102 20.99 9.77 13.36
N HIS A 103 21.14 9.13 12.20
CA HIS A 103 22.38 9.19 11.41
C HIS A 103 22.43 10.45 10.57
N ALA A 104 23.61 11.08 10.50
CA ALA A 104 23.81 12.24 9.65
C ALA A 104 23.72 11.85 8.17
N ASN A 105 23.23 12.80 7.33
CA ASN A 105 23.09 12.63 5.89
C ASN A 105 22.13 11.51 5.44
N ALA A 106 21.18 11.12 6.28
CA ALA A 106 20.11 10.22 5.88
C ALA A 106 19.33 10.79 4.70
N LEU A 107 19.13 10.00 3.63
CA LEU A 107 18.34 10.43 2.49
C LEU A 107 16.85 10.40 2.83
N PRO A 108 16.06 11.39 2.40
CA PRO A 108 14.61 11.35 2.59
C PRO A 108 13.97 10.30 1.66
N LEU A 109 13.11 9.48 2.22
CA LEU A 109 12.39 8.41 1.53
C LEU A 109 10.90 8.50 1.84
N ILE A 110 10.08 8.73 0.81
CA ILE A 110 8.63 8.59 0.93
C ILE A 110 8.22 7.16 0.57
N VAL A 111 7.40 6.54 1.43
CA VAL A 111 6.91 5.16 1.25
C VAL A 111 5.39 5.17 1.15
N THR A 112 4.85 4.66 0.05
CA THR A 112 3.42 4.69 -0.23
C THR A 112 2.84 3.28 -0.22
N HIS A 113 1.80 3.07 0.61
CA HIS A 113 1.03 1.84 0.67
C HIS A 113 0.04 1.70 -0.50
N GLY A 114 -0.75 0.63 -0.51
CA GLY A 114 -1.82 0.40 -1.47
C GLY A 114 -3.12 -0.09 -0.84
N TRP A 115 -3.95 -0.78 -1.62
CA TRP A 115 -5.18 -1.43 -1.17
C TRP A 115 -4.98 -2.97 -1.14
N PRO A 116 -5.50 -3.68 -0.15
CA PRO A 116 -6.25 -3.25 1.04
C PRO A 116 -5.38 -2.78 2.20
N GLY A 117 -4.12 -2.47 1.96
CA GLY A 117 -3.16 -2.00 2.95
C GLY A 117 -3.43 -0.59 3.47
N SER A 118 -2.56 -0.17 4.36
CA SER A 118 -2.51 1.17 4.95
C SER A 118 -1.10 1.46 5.46
N ILE A 119 -0.93 2.53 6.23
CA ILE A 119 0.31 2.78 6.97
C ILE A 119 0.74 1.58 7.85
N ILE A 120 -0.21 0.72 8.25
CA ILE A 120 0.06 -0.46 9.09
C ILE A 120 1.02 -1.43 8.41
N GLU A 121 0.86 -1.67 7.11
CA GLU A 121 1.72 -2.60 6.37
C GLU A 121 3.18 -2.15 6.32
N GLN A 122 3.43 -0.84 6.49
CA GLN A 122 4.77 -0.25 6.40
C GLN A 122 5.50 -0.16 7.75
N LEU A 123 4.84 -0.47 8.87
CA LEU A 123 5.41 -0.24 10.20
C LEU A 123 6.69 -1.03 10.47
N LYS A 124 6.80 -2.24 9.89
CA LYS A 124 7.96 -3.13 10.13
C LYS A 124 9.25 -2.64 9.46
N ILE A 125 9.17 -1.79 8.45
CA ILE A 125 10.35 -1.29 7.74
C ILE A 125 10.87 0.05 8.29
N ILE A 126 10.11 0.75 9.15
CA ILE A 126 10.49 2.07 9.67
C ILE A 126 11.82 1.99 10.43
N ALA A 127 11.87 1.21 11.50
CA ALA A 127 13.06 1.13 12.34
C ALA A 127 14.30 0.62 11.58
N PRO A 128 14.21 -0.44 10.74
CA PRO A 128 15.36 -0.86 9.95
C PRO A 128 15.86 0.21 8.97
N LEU A 129 14.99 1.01 8.36
CA LEU A 129 15.39 2.07 7.43
C LEU A 129 15.93 3.31 8.15
N THR A 130 15.41 3.66 9.33
CA THR A 130 15.82 4.87 10.05
C THR A 130 17.02 4.66 10.98
N ASP A 131 17.24 3.43 11.46
CA ASP A 131 18.38 3.02 12.28
C ASP A 131 19.04 1.73 11.78
N PRO A 132 19.62 1.75 10.55
CA PRO A 132 20.17 0.54 9.93
C PRO A 132 21.23 -0.16 10.78
N THR A 133 21.99 0.57 11.59
CA THR A 133 23.07 -0.01 12.41
C THR A 133 22.55 -0.96 13.48
N ALA A 134 21.31 -0.80 13.95
CA ALA A 134 20.64 -1.74 14.85
C ALA A 134 20.11 -3.00 14.12
N PHE A 135 20.09 -3.00 12.78
CA PHE A 135 19.52 -4.04 11.93
C PHE A 135 20.51 -4.56 10.87
N GLY A 136 21.80 -4.60 11.18
CA GLY A 136 22.84 -5.20 10.34
C GLY A 136 23.28 -4.37 9.12
N GLY A 137 22.75 -3.13 8.98
CA GLY A 137 23.17 -2.18 7.96
C GLY A 137 24.24 -1.22 8.47
N LYS A 138 24.61 -0.23 7.64
CA LYS A 138 25.57 0.82 7.94
C LYS A 138 24.87 2.15 8.17
N ALA A 139 25.55 3.11 8.81
CA ALA A 139 25.02 4.46 9.03
C ALA A 139 24.66 5.19 7.72
N GLU A 140 25.43 4.94 6.66
CA GLU A 140 25.21 5.48 5.33
C GLU A 140 23.97 4.91 4.61
N ASP A 141 23.44 3.77 5.07
CA ASP A 141 22.20 3.15 4.55
C ASP A 141 20.94 3.73 5.21
N ALA A 142 21.04 4.83 5.95
CA ALA A 142 19.93 5.40 6.72
C ALA A 142 19.03 6.31 5.87
N PHE A 143 17.73 6.28 6.20
CA PHE A 143 16.72 7.14 5.58
C PHE A 143 15.92 7.93 6.60
N ASP A 144 15.54 9.17 6.24
CA ASP A 144 14.41 9.86 6.85
C ASP A 144 13.14 9.35 6.19
N VAL A 145 12.27 8.67 6.92
CA VAL A 145 11.13 7.96 6.34
C VAL A 145 9.83 8.74 6.52
N VAL A 146 9.12 8.99 5.42
CA VAL A 146 7.79 9.61 5.38
C VAL A 146 6.77 8.60 4.84
N ILE A 147 5.72 8.30 5.60
CA ILE A 147 4.68 7.34 5.21
C ILE A 147 3.31 8.03 5.26
N PRO A 148 2.82 8.59 4.14
CA PRO A 148 1.50 9.19 4.11
C PRO A 148 0.40 8.14 4.05
N SER A 149 -0.76 8.44 4.66
CA SER A 149 -2.01 7.77 4.34
C SER A 149 -2.55 8.30 3.01
N ILE A 150 -2.83 7.43 2.05
CA ILE A 150 -3.42 7.82 0.77
C ILE A 150 -4.76 8.54 1.01
N PRO A 151 -5.14 9.60 0.24
CA PRO A 151 -6.45 10.21 0.30
C PRO A 151 -7.61 9.20 0.31
N GLY A 152 -8.46 9.28 1.31
CA GLY A 152 -9.55 8.31 1.52
C GLY A 152 -9.18 7.06 2.30
N TYR A 153 -7.94 6.95 2.79
CA TYR A 153 -7.42 5.84 3.62
C TYR A 153 -7.01 6.33 5.00
N GLY A 154 -7.09 5.45 5.97
CA GLY A 154 -6.60 5.67 7.32
C GLY A 154 -7.06 7.01 7.90
N PHE A 155 -6.12 7.84 8.31
CA PHE A 155 -6.42 9.14 8.92
C PHE A 155 -6.43 10.32 7.94
N SER A 156 -6.11 10.11 6.66
CA SER A 156 -6.24 11.17 5.65
C SER A 156 -7.70 11.48 5.36
N GLY A 157 -7.97 12.70 4.92
CA GLY A 157 -9.28 13.16 4.53
C GLY A 157 -9.89 12.29 3.42
N LYS A 158 -11.21 12.19 3.42
CA LYS A 158 -11.99 11.51 2.39
C LYS A 158 -12.36 12.51 1.31
N PRO A 159 -11.91 12.35 0.05
CA PRO A 159 -12.29 13.26 -1.01
C PRO A 159 -13.81 13.38 -1.15
N SER A 160 -14.32 14.59 -1.17
CA SER A 160 -15.74 14.90 -1.41
C SER A 160 -16.05 15.16 -2.86
N THR A 161 -15.02 15.31 -3.71
CA THR A 161 -15.13 15.50 -5.17
C THR A 161 -14.24 14.48 -5.89
N SER A 162 -14.52 14.22 -7.15
CA SER A 162 -13.66 13.42 -8.03
C SER A 162 -12.33 14.12 -8.33
N GLY A 163 -11.35 13.34 -8.86
CA GLY A 163 -10.06 13.84 -9.32
C GLY A 163 -8.89 13.46 -8.41
N TRP A 164 -9.10 12.74 -7.30
CA TRP A 164 -8.04 12.24 -6.44
C TRP A 164 -7.51 10.86 -6.90
N GLY A 165 -7.14 10.77 -8.18
CA GLY A 165 -6.46 9.61 -8.73
C GLY A 165 -4.93 9.65 -8.55
N PRO A 166 -4.20 8.62 -9.03
CA PRO A 166 -2.76 8.48 -8.85
C PRO A 166 -1.94 9.71 -9.23
N SER A 167 -2.33 10.43 -10.29
CA SER A 167 -1.62 11.64 -10.74
C SER A 167 -1.69 12.80 -9.74
N ARG A 168 -2.85 13.04 -9.14
CA ARG A 168 -3.00 14.10 -8.12
C ARG A 168 -2.34 13.69 -6.80
N ILE A 169 -2.42 12.42 -6.44
CA ILE A 169 -1.76 11.89 -5.25
C ILE A 169 -0.23 12.02 -5.39
N ALA A 170 0.34 11.68 -6.54
CA ALA A 170 1.76 11.87 -6.82
C ALA A 170 2.20 13.34 -6.68
N TYR A 171 1.41 14.29 -7.19
CA TYR A 171 1.65 15.72 -6.99
C TYR A 171 1.57 16.12 -5.50
N ALA A 172 0.60 15.59 -4.76
CA ALA A 172 0.45 15.86 -3.34
C ALA A 172 1.67 15.34 -2.54
N TRP A 173 2.26 14.21 -2.92
CA TRP A 173 3.45 13.67 -2.28
C TRP A 173 4.68 14.55 -2.52
N VAL A 174 4.86 15.07 -3.73
CA VAL A 174 5.93 16.05 -4.02
C VAL A 174 5.74 17.32 -3.18
N THR A 175 4.50 17.80 -3.07
CA THR A 175 4.17 18.96 -2.23
C THR A 175 4.45 18.69 -0.75
N LEU A 176 4.07 17.50 -0.24
CA LEU A 176 4.34 17.09 1.13
C LEU A 176 5.86 17.08 1.41
N MET A 177 6.65 16.47 0.54
CA MET A 177 8.09 16.39 0.73
C MET A 177 8.76 17.76 0.71
N LYS A 178 8.34 18.66 -0.19
CA LYS A 178 8.81 20.06 -0.20
C LYS A 178 8.45 20.82 1.07
N ARG A 179 7.23 20.64 1.62
CA ARG A 179 6.83 21.25 2.91
C ARG A 179 7.68 20.75 4.08
N LEU A 180 8.17 19.52 4.00
CA LEU A 180 9.10 18.95 4.98
C LEU A 180 10.55 19.45 4.79
N GLY A 181 10.82 20.25 3.75
CA GLY A 181 12.14 20.78 3.40
C GLY A 181 12.98 19.85 2.51
N TYR A 182 12.37 18.83 1.93
CA TYR A 182 13.03 17.87 1.05
C TYR A 182 12.78 18.22 -0.43
N GLU A 183 13.71 18.98 -1.03
CA GLU A 183 13.64 19.33 -2.45
C GLU A 183 13.91 18.15 -3.37
N LYS A 184 14.78 17.22 -2.92
CA LYS A 184 15.08 15.96 -3.58
C LYS A 184 14.95 14.81 -2.62
N PHE A 185 14.35 13.70 -3.07
CA PHE A 185 14.04 12.56 -2.23
C PHE A 185 13.96 11.27 -3.03
N LEU A 186 13.94 10.16 -2.34
CA LEU A 186 13.68 8.82 -2.85
C LEU A 186 12.22 8.46 -2.62
N ALA A 187 11.68 7.59 -3.46
CA ALA A 187 10.32 7.08 -3.30
C ALA A 187 10.28 5.55 -3.34
N GLN A 188 9.39 4.94 -2.56
CA GLN A 188 9.12 3.50 -2.60
C GLN A 188 7.61 3.27 -2.60
N GLY A 189 7.15 2.27 -3.34
CA GLY A 189 5.76 1.86 -3.32
C GLY A 189 5.53 0.45 -3.85
N GLY A 190 4.49 -0.17 -3.32
CA GLY A 190 3.88 -1.40 -3.82
C GLY A 190 2.41 -1.14 -4.14
N ASP A 191 1.75 -2.00 -4.89
CA ASP A 191 0.34 -1.86 -5.28
C ASP A 191 0.03 -0.45 -5.87
N TRP A 192 -1.00 0.25 -5.38
CA TRP A 192 -1.27 1.65 -5.76
C TRP A 192 -0.09 2.56 -5.46
N GLY A 193 0.64 2.30 -4.36
CA GLY A 193 1.86 3.03 -4.06
C GLY A 193 2.93 2.87 -5.14
N GLY A 194 3.04 1.70 -5.76
CA GLY A 194 3.91 1.46 -6.92
C GLY A 194 3.53 2.34 -8.11
N LEU A 195 2.26 2.31 -8.51
CA LEU A 195 1.76 3.15 -9.60
C LEU A 195 1.92 4.66 -9.28
N ILE A 196 1.59 5.09 -8.06
CA ILE A 196 1.76 6.49 -7.64
C ILE A 196 3.24 6.89 -7.73
N THR A 197 4.16 6.01 -7.35
CA THR A 197 5.61 6.25 -7.43
C THR A 197 6.10 6.36 -8.87
N ASP A 198 5.65 5.48 -9.78
CA ASP A 198 5.93 5.57 -11.21
C ASP A 198 5.40 6.89 -11.81
N VAL A 199 4.16 7.25 -11.49
CA VAL A 199 3.54 8.50 -11.93
C VAL A 199 4.32 9.71 -11.41
N MET A 200 4.73 9.70 -10.15
CA MET A 200 5.55 10.75 -9.53
C MET A 200 6.91 10.90 -10.25
N ALA A 201 7.55 9.78 -10.59
CA ALA A 201 8.81 9.77 -11.33
C ALA A 201 8.69 10.35 -12.75
N VAL A 202 7.53 10.22 -13.38
CA VAL A 202 7.26 10.80 -14.70
C VAL A 202 6.89 12.28 -14.60
N GLN A 203 6.07 12.66 -13.63
CA GLN A 203 5.57 14.04 -13.48
C GLN A 203 6.59 15.00 -12.87
N SER A 204 7.44 14.51 -11.98
CA SER A 204 8.35 15.33 -11.19
C SER A 204 9.76 14.72 -11.10
N PRO A 205 10.40 14.38 -12.25
CA PRO A 205 11.69 13.68 -12.26
C PRO A 205 12.81 14.47 -11.58
N ASP A 206 12.74 15.80 -11.60
CA ASP A 206 13.75 16.66 -10.97
C ASP A 206 13.73 16.62 -9.44
N ASN A 207 12.64 16.14 -8.84
CA ASN A 207 12.52 16.00 -7.39
C ASN A 207 12.91 14.59 -6.91
N LEU A 208 12.93 13.58 -7.78
CA LEU A 208 13.28 12.21 -7.39
C LEU A 208 14.74 11.90 -7.68
N LEU A 209 15.48 11.51 -6.63
CA LEU A 209 16.83 10.92 -6.74
C LEU A 209 16.75 9.51 -7.36
N GLY A 210 15.68 8.78 -7.07
CA GLY A 210 15.38 7.44 -7.56
C GLY A 210 14.09 6.91 -6.95
N MET A 211 13.65 5.77 -7.46
CA MET A 211 12.47 5.07 -6.92
C MET A 211 12.72 3.58 -6.73
N ALA A 212 12.01 2.97 -5.79
CA ALA A 212 11.98 1.53 -5.57
C ALA A 212 10.54 1.02 -5.67
N THR A 213 10.36 -0.17 -6.22
CA THR A 213 9.05 -0.79 -6.29
C THR A 213 9.13 -2.32 -6.15
N ASN A 214 8.17 -2.89 -5.44
CA ASN A 214 7.93 -4.33 -5.41
C ASN A 214 6.72 -4.74 -6.28
N PHE A 215 6.04 -3.76 -6.89
CA PHE A 215 4.94 -3.97 -7.84
C PHE A 215 5.14 -3.08 -9.08
N PRO A 216 6.12 -3.42 -9.95
CA PRO A 216 6.54 -2.54 -11.04
C PRO A 216 5.55 -2.52 -12.21
N CYS A 217 5.37 -1.35 -12.83
CA CYS A 217 4.61 -1.19 -14.07
C CYS A 217 5.48 -1.54 -15.29
N THR A 218 5.63 -2.83 -15.59
CA THR A 218 6.59 -3.31 -16.59
C THR A 218 6.00 -4.20 -17.69
N VAL A 219 4.70 -4.50 -17.61
CA VAL A 219 4.07 -5.43 -18.55
C VAL A 219 3.85 -4.74 -19.91
N PRO A 220 4.48 -5.24 -21.01
CA PRO A 220 4.23 -4.69 -22.35
C PRO A 220 2.74 -4.69 -22.66
N ILE A 221 2.24 -3.61 -23.29
CA ILE A 221 0.81 -3.38 -23.44
C ILE A 221 0.09 -4.48 -24.23
N GLU A 222 0.73 -5.05 -25.23
CA GLU A 222 0.20 -6.16 -26.02
C GLU A 222 0.09 -7.46 -25.19
N ILE A 223 1.08 -7.72 -24.31
CA ILE A 223 1.08 -8.85 -23.38
C ILE A 223 -0.03 -8.66 -22.34
N ASN A 224 -0.14 -7.45 -21.81
CA ASN A 224 -1.15 -7.09 -20.81
C ASN A 224 -2.58 -7.28 -21.36
N ASN A 225 -2.84 -6.79 -22.57
CA ASN A 225 -4.14 -6.94 -23.23
C ASN A 225 -4.47 -8.41 -23.53
N ALA A 226 -3.49 -9.20 -23.96
CA ALA A 226 -3.66 -10.64 -24.19
C ALA A 226 -3.98 -11.39 -22.88
N ALA A 227 -3.24 -11.10 -21.81
CA ALA A 227 -3.47 -11.71 -20.50
C ALA A 227 -4.85 -11.33 -19.92
N PHE A 228 -5.25 -10.06 -20.02
CA PHE A 228 -6.56 -9.59 -19.57
C PHE A 228 -7.72 -10.25 -20.35
N ALA A 229 -7.52 -10.49 -21.65
CA ALA A 229 -8.49 -11.20 -22.48
C ALA A 229 -8.49 -12.74 -22.23
N GLY A 230 -7.55 -13.27 -21.44
CA GLY A 230 -7.39 -14.71 -21.22
C GLY A 230 -6.97 -15.46 -22.48
N ALA A 231 -6.29 -14.77 -23.41
CA ALA A 231 -5.80 -15.37 -24.67
C ALA A 231 -4.64 -16.35 -24.41
N PRO A 232 -4.26 -17.20 -25.36
CA PRO A 232 -3.02 -17.96 -25.29
C PRO A 232 -1.80 -17.05 -25.18
N ALA A 233 -0.75 -17.53 -24.50
CA ALA A 233 0.50 -16.81 -24.40
C ALA A 233 1.05 -16.48 -25.80
N PRO A 234 1.47 -15.22 -26.07
CA PRO A 234 2.12 -14.87 -27.31
C PRO A 234 3.38 -15.71 -27.57
N ASP A 235 3.70 -15.94 -28.84
CA ASP A 235 4.93 -16.64 -29.23
C ASP A 235 6.18 -15.81 -28.87
N GLY A 236 7.28 -16.51 -28.60
CA GLY A 236 8.59 -15.87 -28.37
C GLY A 236 8.85 -15.42 -26.94
N LEU A 237 7.94 -15.66 -25.99
CA LEU A 237 8.21 -15.41 -24.58
C LEU A 237 9.26 -16.38 -24.03
N SER A 238 10.21 -15.86 -23.24
CA SER A 238 11.11 -16.69 -22.43
C SER A 238 10.31 -17.49 -21.37
N ALA A 239 10.95 -18.46 -20.73
CA ALA A 239 10.31 -19.22 -19.66
C ALA A 239 9.82 -18.34 -18.50
N GLU A 240 10.60 -17.30 -18.12
CA GLU A 240 10.22 -16.36 -17.07
C GLU A 240 9.05 -15.45 -17.49
N GLU A 241 9.08 -14.95 -18.72
CA GLU A 241 8.00 -14.13 -19.28
C GLU A 241 6.72 -14.92 -19.40
N LYS A 242 6.81 -16.20 -19.79
CA LYS A 242 5.66 -17.10 -19.85
C LYS A 242 5.10 -17.37 -18.46
N GLN A 243 5.94 -17.59 -17.45
CA GLN A 243 5.49 -17.72 -16.05
C GLN A 243 4.74 -16.47 -15.59
N ALA A 244 5.30 -15.29 -15.83
CA ALA A 244 4.66 -14.01 -15.49
C ALA A 244 3.33 -13.83 -16.25
N TYR A 245 3.27 -14.22 -17.52
CA TYR A 245 2.05 -14.22 -18.31
C TYR A 245 0.96 -15.11 -17.70
N ASP A 246 1.31 -16.34 -17.34
CA ASP A 246 0.38 -17.29 -16.74
C ASP A 246 -0.14 -16.78 -15.38
N GLN A 247 0.72 -16.12 -14.58
CA GLN A 247 0.33 -15.44 -13.34
C GLN A 247 -0.63 -14.27 -13.61
N LEU A 248 -0.37 -13.43 -14.60
CA LEU A 248 -1.26 -12.33 -14.99
C LEU A 248 -2.64 -12.84 -15.43
N VAL A 249 -2.69 -13.88 -16.29
CA VAL A 249 -3.96 -14.50 -16.71
C VAL A 249 -4.74 -15.02 -15.51
N PHE A 250 -4.06 -15.67 -14.56
CA PHE A 250 -4.68 -16.12 -13.32
C PHE A 250 -5.21 -14.95 -12.50
N SER A 251 -4.36 -13.94 -12.24
CA SER A 251 -4.72 -12.77 -11.43
C SER A 251 -5.90 -12.01 -12.01
N TYR A 252 -5.90 -11.74 -13.33
CA TYR A 252 -7.02 -11.02 -13.98
C TYR A 252 -8.36 -11.75 -13.90
N LYS A 253 -8.36 -13.08 -13.77
CA LYS A 253 -9.58 -13.85 -13.54
C LYS A 253 -10.08 -13.77 -12.09
N HIS A 254 -9.22 -13.42 -11.15
CA HIS A 254 -9.52 -13.49 -9.72
C HIS A 254 -9.60 -12.11 -9.03
N VAL A 255 -9.24 -11.00 -9.71
CA VAL A 255 -9.35 -9.64 -9.16
C VAL A 255 -10.71 -9.00 -9.42
N ALA A 256 -11.79 -9.74 -9.21
CA ALA A 256 -13.15 -9.25 -9.43
C ALA A 256 -13.48 -7.99 -8.61
N TYR A 257 -12.88 -7.85 -7.41
CA TYR A 257 -12.99 -6.65 -6.59
C TYR A 257 -12.50 -5.39 -7.34
N ALA A 258 -11.40 -5.48 -8.09
CA ALA A 258 -10.86 -4.36 -8.84
C ALA A 258 -11.81 -3.89 -9.96
N LEU A 259 -12.52 -4.81 -10.59
CA LEU A 259 -13.53 -4.49 -11.63
C LEU A 259 -14.73 -3.74 -11.04
N ILE A 260 -15.26 -4.19 -9.89
CA ILE A 260 -16.39 -3.51 -9.26
C ILE A 260 -15.96 -2.17 -8.65
N MET A 261 -14.78 -2.09 -8.02
CA MET A 261 -14.23 -0.84 -7.49
C MET A 261 -13.91 0.16 -8.60
N GLY A 262 -13.39 -0.30 -9.73
CA GLY A 262 -13.08 0.55 -10.90
C GLY A 262 -14.31 1.07 -11.66
N SER A 263 -15.44 0.41 -11.51
CA SER A 263 -16.69 0.78 -12.22
C SER A 263 -17.76 1.36 -11.30
N ARG A 264 -17.98 0.77 -10.13
CA ARG A 264 -19.12 1.05 -9.24
C ARG A 264 -18.75 0.93 -7.76
N PRO A 265 -17.75 1.67 -7.23
CA PRO A 265 -17.24 1.51 -5.87
C PRO A 265 -18.32 1.69 -4.78
N GLN A 266 -19.28 2.59 -5.01
CA GLN A 266 -20.37 2.85 -4.06
C GLN A 266 -21.29 1.64 -3.85
N THR A 267 -21.33 0.68 -4.79
CA THR A 267 -22.11 -0.56 -4.65
C THR A 267 -21.60 -1.42 -3.47
N LEU A 268 -20.34 -1.25 -3.06
CA LEU A 268 -19.74 -1.97 -1.94
C LEU A 268 -20.02 -1.33 -0.56
N LEU A 269 -21.04 -0.46 -0.46
CA LEU A 269 -21.38 0.24 0.78
C LEU A 269 -21.61 -0.69 2.00
N ALA A 270 -21.99 -1.94 1.77
CA ALA A 270 -22.19 -2.92 2.84
C ALA A 270 -20.92 -3.21 3.65
N THR A 271 -19.74 -2.98 3.07
CA THR A 271 -18.45 -3.13 3.79
C THR A 271 -18.24 -2.04 4.84
N ALA A 272 -18.96 -0.93 4.77
CA ALA A 272 -18.97 0.11 5.80
C ALA A 272 -19.95 -0.21 6.96
N ASP A 273 -20.80 -1.22 6.81
CA ASP A 273 -21.78 -1.62 7.83
C ASP A 273 -21.46 -2.98 8.47
N SER A 274 -20.70 -3.84 7.77
CA SER A 274 -20.30 -5.17 8.25
C SER A 274 -18.77 -5.26 8.41
N PRO A 275 -18.24 -5.32 9.64
CA PRO A 275 -16.80 -5.51 9.84
C PRO A 275 -16.31 -6.85 9.25
N VAL A 276 -17.09 -7.91 9.36
CA VAL A 276 -16.77 -9.22 8.77
C VAL A 276 -16.84 -9.16 7.24
N GLY A 277 -17.80 -8.42 6.68
CA GLY A 277 -17.87 -8.17 5.23
C GLY A 277 -16.65 -7.39 4.72
N LEU A 278 -16.20 -6.37 5.46
CA LEU A 278 -14.97 -5.65 5.16
C LEU A 278 -13.76 -6.58 5.21
N ALA A 279 -13.63 -7.37 6.27
CA ALA A 279 -12.54 -8.34 6.42
C ALA A 279 -12.51 -9.34 5.25
N THR A 280 -13.68 -9.84 4.82
CA THR A 280 -13.78 -10.75 3.67
C THR A 280 -13.20 -10.11 2.39
N MET A 281 -13.55 -8.84 2.12
CA MET A 281 -13.01 -8.12 0.96
C MET A 281 -11.49 -7.95 1.03
N PHE A 282 -10.93 -7.74 2.21
CA PHE A 282 -9.49 -7.57 2.41
C PHE A 282 -8.72 -8.88 2.24
N LEU A 283 -9.28 -9.97 2.73
CA LEU A 283 -8.66 -11.29 2.62
C LEU A 283 -8.67 -11.85 1.18
N ASP A 284 -9.63 -11.44 0.36
CA ASP A 284 -9.82 -11.92 -1.03
C ASP A 284 -9.01 -11.09 -2.05
N HIS A 285 -7.93 -10.47 -1.62
CA HIS A 285 -7.07 -9.67 -2.50
C HIS A 285 -6.37 -10.55 -3.55
N ASP A 286 -5.64 -11.55 -3.11
CA ASP A 286 -4.95 -12.52 -3.95
C ASP A 286 -4.87 -13.89 -3.25
N GLN A 287 -4.73 -14.94 -4.03
CA GLN A 287 -4.75 -16.30 -3.50
C GLN A 287 -3.55 -16.62 -2.58
N PRO A 288 -2.30 -16.23 -2.87
CA PRO A 288 -1.17 -16.42 -1.96
C PRO A 288 -1.36 -15.74 -0.60
N SER A 289 -1.78 -14.47 -0.60
CA SER A 289 -2.06 -13.73 0.63
C SER A 289 -3.20 -14.34 1.43
N LEU A 290 -4.30 -14.74 0.77
CA LEU A 290 -5.40 -15.46 1.42
C LEU A 290 -4.93 -16.77 2.07
N ALA A 291 -4.09 -17.53 1.38
CA ALA A 291 -3.54 -18.78 1.92
C ALA A 291 -2.64 -18.53 3.14
N LEU A 292 -1.78 -17.50 3.09
CA LEU A 292 -0.90 -17.08 4.19
C LEU A 292 -1.72 -16.66 5.41
N ILE A 293 -2.72 -15.81 5.21
CA ILE A 293 -3.62 -15.33 6.28
C ILE A 293 -4.42 -16.49 6.87
N SER A 294 -4.97 -17.38 6.03
CA SER A 294 -5.72 -18.55 6.50
C SER A 294 -4.87 -19.46 7.39
N ARG A 295 -3.59 -19.69 7.04
CA ARG A 295 -2.65 -20.42 7.89
C ARG A 295 -2.41 -19.72 9.22
N SER A 296 -2.30 -18.39 9.23
CA SER A 296 -2.12 -17.61 10.47
C SER A 296 -3.31 -17.79 11.41
N PHE A 297 -4.55 -17.74 10.91
CA PHE A 297 -5.75 -18.00 11.71
C PHE A 297 -5.93 -19.48 12.09
N ALA A 298 -5.26 -20.40 11.41
CA ALA A 298 -5.15 -21.80 11.81
C ALA A 298 -3.99 -22.09 12.79
N GLY A 299 -3.32 -21.04 13.32
CA GLY A 299 -2.25 -21.15 14.30
C GLY A 299 -0.86 -21.39 13.71
N LYS A 300 -0.64 -21.13 12.42
CA LYS A 300 0.62 -21.30 11.70
C LYS A 300 1.06 -19.99 11.05
N SER A 301 1.50 -19.03 11.85
CA SER A 301 1.98 -17.73 11.34
C SER A 301 3.34 -17.87 10.67
N GLU A 302 3.46 -17.32 9.46
CA GLU A 302 4.66 -17.29 8.64
C GLU A 302 4.90 -15.84 8.16
N GLY A 303 5.59 -15.02 8.97
CA GLY A 303 5.87 -13.61 8.65
C GLY A 303 4.71 -12.66 8.94
N LEU A 304 3.46 -13.09 8.74
CA LEU A 304 2.25 -12.32 8.99
C LEU A 304 1.46 -12.93 10.14
N THR A 305 1.17 -12.14 11.18
CA THR A 305 0.40 -12.56 12.35
C THR A 305 -1.09 -12.23 12.21
N ARG A 306 -1.94 -12.84 13.03
CA ARG A 306 -3.37 -12.49 13.13
C ARG A 306 -3.56 -11.02 13.52
N ASP A 307 -2.73 -10.53 14.43
CA ASP A 307 -2.77 -9.13 14.86
C ASP A 307 -2.40 -8.19 13.72
N ASP A 308 -1.34 -8.47 12.96
CA ASP A 308 -0.98 -7.67 11.78
C ASP A 308 -2.19 -7.48 10.85
N VAL A 309 -2.88 -8.57 10.52
CA VAL A 309 -4.06 -8.54 9.64
C VAL A 309 -5.19 -7.70 10.23
N LEU A 310 -5.50 -7.92 11.52
CA LEU A 310 -6.58 -7.21 12.19
C LEU A 310 -6.26 -5.75 12.49
N ASP A 311 -4.98 -5.40 12.70
CA ASP A 311 -4.54 -4.01 12.84
C ASP A 311 -4.96 -3.17 11.64
N ASN A 312 -4.71 -3.70 10.44
CA ASN A 312 -5.05 -3.03 9.20
C ASN A 312 -6.57 -2.95 8.96
N ILE A 313 -7.28 -4.06 9.14
CA ILE A 313 -8.74 -4.11 8.95
C ILE A 313 -9.44 -3.21 9.97
N THR A 314 -9.00 -3.23 11.23
CA THR A 314 -9.59 -2.43 12.31
C THR A 314 -9.36 -0.95 12.09
N LEU A 315 -8.18 -0.54 11.60
CA LEU A 315 -7.93 0.86 11.23
C LEU A 315 -8.92 1.32 10.16
N CYS A 316 -9.09 0.55 9.09
CA CYS A 316 -10.03 0.88 8.03
C CYS A 316 -11.48 0.95 8.54
N TRP A 317 -11.88 0.03 9.43
CA TRP A 317 -13.19 0.03 10.05
C TRP A 317 -13.43 1.28 10.91
N LEU A 318 -12.55 1.55 11.85
CA LEU A 318 -12.71 2.65 12.82
C LEU A 318 -12.66 4.03 12.14
N THR A 319 -11.89 4.17 11.07
CA THR A 319 -11.85 5.42 10.27
C THR A 319 -12.97 5.46 9.22
N ASN A 320 -13.72 4.37 9.04
CA ASN A 320 -14.76 4.23 8.02
C ASN A 320 -14.26 4.58 6.61
N THR A 321 -13.08 4.05 6.23
CA THR A 321 -12.39 4.37 4.97
C THR A 321 -12.49 3.27 3.89
N ALA A 322 -13.37 2.30 4.06
CA ALA A 322 -13.56 1.24 3.08
C ALA A 322 -13.95 1.80 1.70
N VAL A 323 -15.12 2.42 1.60
CA VAL A 323 -15.65 2.91 0.31
C VAL A 323 -14.84 4.06 -0.26
N SER A 324 -14.31 4.96 0.57
CA SER A 324 -13.43 6.05 0.10
C SER A 324 -12.13 5.50 -0.48
N GLY A 325 -11.57 4.43 0.10
CA GLY A 325 -10.39 3.74 -0.42
C GLY A 325 -10.65 3.06 -1.78
N TYR A 326 -11.82 2.47 -1.99
CA TYR A 326 -12.17 1.85 -3.27
C TYR A 326 -12.18 2.83 -4.44
N ARG A 327 -12.42 4.10 -4.18
CA ARG A 327 -12.53 5.12 -5.24
C ARG A 327 -11.24 5.34 -6.02
N ILE A 328 -10.06 5.00 -5.50
CA ILE A 328 -8.80 5.11 -6.25
C ILE A 328 -8.84 4.26 -7.54
N TYR A 329 -9.51 3.12 -7.51
CA TYR A 329 -9.72 2.26 -8.68
C TYR A 329 -10.55 2.97 -9.77
N TRP A 330 -11.61 3.66 -9.36
CA TRP A 330 -12.47 4.43 -10.28
C TRP A 330 -11.79 5.70 -10.79
N GLU A 331 -10.97 6.34 -9.98
CA GLU A 331 -10.22 7.54 -10.32
C GLU A 331 -9.02 7.26 -11.23
N ASN A 332 -8.53 6.02 -11.27
CA ASN A 332 -7.36 5.67 -12.07
C ASN A 332 -7.64 5.81 -13.57
N LYS A 333 -6.72 6.49 -14.28
CA LYS A 333 -6.77 6.67 -15.74
C LYS A 333 -5.55 6.06 -16.44
N HIS A 334 -4.65 5.44 -15.70
CA HIS A 334 -3.48 4.76 -16.25
C HIS A 334 -3.81 3.31 -16.60
N ALA A 335 -3.16 2.80 -17.64
CA ALA A 335 -3.24 1.37 -17.96
C ALA A 335 -2.57 0.57 -16.84
N PHE A 336 -3.27 -0.44 -16.33
CA PHE A 336 -2.80 -1.26 -15.23
C PHE A 336 -1.52 -2.01 -15.62
N LEU A 337 -0.48 -1.92 -14.78
CA LEU A 337 0.85 -2.55 -14.95
C LEU A 337 1.63 -2.17 -16.21
N ALA A 338 1.11 -1.29 -17.08
CA ALA A 338 1.82 -0.88 -18.29
C ALA A 338 2.93 0.13 -17.98
N PRO A 339 4.06 0.11 -18.73
CA PRO A 339 5.16 1.06 -18.56
C PRO A 339 4.70 2.52 -18.77
N LEU A 340 5.15 3.41 -17.89
CA LEU A 340 4.83 4.85 -17.95
C LEU A 340 5.97 5.72 -18.51
N GLY A 341 7.14 5.13 -18.83
CA GLY A 341 8.28 5.87 -19.37
C GLY A 341 9.14 6.55 -18.29
N VAL A 342 9.25 5.95 -17.12
CA VAL A 342 10.13 6.40 -16.02
C VAL A 342 11.58 6.45 -16.47
N LYS A 343 12.30 7.53 -16.12
CA LYS A 343 13.70 7.76 -16.51
C LYS A 343 14.66 7.94 -15.33
N VAL A 344 14.12 8.15 -14.13
CA VAL A 344 14.94 8.23 -12.91
C VAL A 344 15.54 6.86 -12.57
N PRO A 345 16.58 6.78 -11.71
CA PRO A 345 17.09 5.50 -11.22
C PRO A 345 16.01 4.65 -10.58
N VAL A 346 15.93 3.35 -10.94
CA VAL A 346 14.88 2.42 -10.45
C VAL A 346 15.48 1.19 -9.79
N VAL A 347 14.94 0.85 -8.63
CA VAL A 347 15.17 -0.38 -7.87
C VAL A 347 13.93 -1.26 -8.00
N VAL A 348 14.08 -2.52 -8.41
CA VAL A 348 12.98 -3.48 -8.55
C VAL A 348 13.22 -4.69 -7.66
N SER A 349 12.23 -5.00 -6.80
CA SER A 349 12.18 -6.20 -5.98
C SER A 349 11.06 -7.12 -6.50
N ALA A 350 11.40 -8.24 -7.13
CA ALA A 350 10.45 -9.14 -7.75
C ALA A 350 10.15 -10.35 -6.85
N PHE A 351 9.01 -10.32 -6.16
CA PHE A 351 8.55 -11.39 -5.26
C PHE A 351 7.73 -12.45 -6.00
N PRO A 352 7.87 -13.76 -5.66
CA PRO A 352 7.24 -14.84 -6.42
C PRO A 352 5.72 -14.93 -6.28
N ASP A 353 5.19 -14.54 -5.12
CA ASP A 353 3.77 -14.62 -4.78
C ASP A 353 3.04 -13.27 -4.98
N GLU A 354 3.65 -12.34 -5.75
CA GLU A 354 2.99 -11.14 -6.25
C GLU A 354 1.98 -11.52 -7.35
N LEU A 355 1.07 -10.62 -7.72
CA LEU A 355 0.13 -10.83 -8.84
C LEU A 355 0.84 -11.29 -10.12
N TYR A 356 2.07 -10.89 -10.31
CA TYR A 356 3.05 -11.46 -11.22
C TYR A 356 4.47 -11.18 -10.73
N GLN A 357 5.36 -12.14 -10.84
CA GLN A 357 6.78 -11.92 -10.61
C GLN A 357 7.39 -11.27 -11.85
N ALA A 358 7.67 -9.97 -11.78
CA ALA A 358 8.15 -9.19 -12.93
C ALA A 358 9.46 -9.77 -13.50
N PRO A 359 9.50 -10.22 -14.78
CA PRO A 359 10.74 -10.66 -15.42
C PRO A 359 11.73 -9.50 -15.55
N GLN A 360 13.03 -9.78 -15.37
CA GLN A 360 14.06 -8.78 -15.53
C GLN A 360 14.05 -8.15 -16.93
N SER A 361 13.78 -8.93 -17.96
CA SER A 361 13.70 -8.48 -19.36
C SER A 361 12.60 -7.42 -19.58
N TRP A 362 11.45 -7.54 -18.87
CA TRP A 362 10.40 -6.52 -18.95
C TRP A 362 10.77 -5.29 -18.13
N ALA A 363 11.37 -5.48 -16.94
CA ALA A 363 11.81 -4.39 -16.10
C ALA A 363 12.89 -3.52 -16.78
N GLU A 364 13.88 -4.12 -17.43
CA GLU A 364 14.93 -3.41 -18.19
C GLU A 364 14.36 -2.58 -19.35
N LYS A 365 13.32 -3.09 -20.02
CA LYS A 365 12.66 -2.33 -21.10
C LYS A 365 11.81 -1.17 -20.58
N ALA A 366 11.10 -1.39 -19.47
CA ALA A 366 10.23 -0.38 -18.88
C ALA A 366 11.01 0.73 -18.15
N TYR A 367 12.13 0.37 -17.53
CA TYR A 367 12.98 1.24 -16.73
C TYR A 367 14.40 1.29 -17.30
N PRO A 368 14.66 2.16 -18.32
CA PRO A 368 15.98 2.23 -18.97
C PRO A 368 17.13 2.57 -18.01
N ASN A 369 16.82 3.19 -16.87
CA ASN A 369 17.80 3.51 -15.81
C ASN A 369 17.57 2.63 -14.56
N MET A 370 17.30 1.34 -14.76
CA MET A 370 17.23 0.38 -13.67
C MET A 370 18.63 0.15 -13.10
N ILE A 371 18.83 0.53 -11.83
CA ILE A 371 20.13 0.43 -11.12
C ILE A 371 20.24 -0.81 -10.25
N TYR A 372 19.12 -1.46 -9.93
CA TYR A 372 19.07 -2.67 -9.14
C TYR A 372 17.84 -3.51 -9.51
N TYR A 373 18.03 -4.83 -9.57
CA TYR A 373 16.96 -5.80 -9.73
C TYR A 373 17.25 -7.01 -8.86
N LYS A 374 16.26 -7.42 -8.07
CA LYS A 374 16.36 -8.63 -7.26
C LYS A 374 15.14 -9.51 -7.43
N LYS A 375 15.38 -10.74 -7.86
CA LYS A 375 14.36 -11.79 -7.88
C LYS A 375 14.44 -12.57 -6.58
N HIS A 376 13.35 -12.62 -5.85
CA HIS A 376 13.20 -13.38 -4.62
C HIS A 376 12.58 -14.75 -4.85
N ASN A 377 12.76 -15.66 -3.89
CA ASN A 377 12.19 -17.01 -3.90
C ASN A 377 11.08 -17.20 -2.87
N LYS A 378 10.73 -16.16 -2.11
CA LYS A 378 9.64 -16.12 -1.13
C LYS A 378 9.12 -14.71 -0.96
N GLY A 379 7.87 -14.61 -0.48
CA GLY A 379 7.18 -13.34 -0.27
C GLY A 379 6.25 -12.98 -1.41
N GLY A 380 5.28 -12.15 -1.12
CA GLY A 380 4.20 -11.81 -2.02
C GLY A 380 3.92 -10.31 -2.06
N HIS A 381 2.64 -10.01 -2.27
CA HIS A 381 2.15 -8.67 -2.54
C HIS A 381 2.50 -7.66 -1.44
N PHE A 382 2.37 -8.05 -0.18
CA PHE A 382 2.61 -7.19 0.97
C PHE A 382 4.05 -7.32 1.49
N ALA A 383 5.04 -7.13 0.61
CA ALA A 383 6.45 -7.40 0.89
C ALA A 383 6.97 -6.69 2.16
N ALA A 384 6.59 -5.42 2.40
CA ALA A 384 6.95 -4.69 3.62
C ALA A 384 6.41 -5.33 4.90
N TRP A 385 5.34 -6.07 4.79
CA TRP A 385 4.63 -6.70 5.89
C TRP A 385 5.06 -8.15 6.11
N GLU A 386 5.19 -8.91 5.01
CA GLU A 386 5.51 -10.34 5.00
C GLU A 386 7.02 -10.62 5.11
N GLN A 387 7.83 -9.85 4.37
CA GLN A 387 9.27 -10.01 4.21
C GLN A 387 10.02 -8.68 4.37
N PRO A 388 9.83 -7.96 5.50
CA PRO A 388 10.40 -6.62 5.69
C PRO A 388 11.92 -6.59 5.54
N GLU A 389 12.63 -7.65 5.98
CA GLU A 389 14.09 -7.73 5.86
C GLU A 389 14.56 -7.76 4.41
N LEU A 390 13.87 -8.52 3.54
CA LEU A 390 14.22 -8.61 2.12
C LEU A 390 14.00 -7.26 1.44
N LEU A 391 12.84 -6.64 1.63
CA LEU A 391 12.53 -5.35 1.03
C LEU A 391 13.47 -4.24 1.51
N VAL A 392 13.76 -4.18 2.82
CA VAL A 392 14.69 -3.21 3.40
C VAL A 392 16.09 -3.37 2.82
N ASN A 393 16.58 -4.61 2.68
CA ASN A 393 17.90 -4.86 2.09
C ASN A 393 17.95 -4.42 0.64
N ASP A 394 16.92 -4.68 -0.16
CA ASP A 394 16.87 -4.23 -1.56
C ASP A 394 16.84 -2.70 -1.66
N ILE A 395 16.09 -2.01 -0.80
CA ILE A 395 16.06 -0.54 -0.76
C ILE A 395 17.46 0.01 -0.43
N ARG A 396 18.13 -0.53 0.60
CA ARG A 396 19.46 -0.10 1.02
C ARG A 396 20.50 -0.36 -0.07
N GLU A 397 20.56 -1.59 -0.58
CA GLU A 397 21.54 -1.98 -1.61
C GLU A 397 21.29 -1.25 -2.91
N GLY A 398 20.03 -1.13 -3.32
CA GLY A 398 19.65 -0.49 -4.57
C GLY A 398 19.95 1.00 -4.59
N PHE A 399 19.71 1.70 -3.49
CA PHE A 399 19.96 3.15 -3.43
C PHE A 399 21.38 3.54 -3.01
N ARG A 400 22.24 2.58 -2.64
CA ARG A 400 23.59 2.88 -2.17
C ARG A 400 24.45 3.70 -3.14
N SER A 401 24.22 3.57 -4.43
CA SER A 401 24.93 4.37 -5.45
C SER A 401 24.43 5.82 -5.55
N LEU A 402 23.33 6.16 -4.87
CA LEU A 402 22.73 7.50 -4.85
C LEU A 402 23.00 8.26 -3.54
N CYS A 403 23.65 7.59 -2.56
CA CYS A 403 24.03 8.14 -1.25
C CYS A 403 25.33 8.96 -1.31
#